data_04ffa74ef77ea909880a0dac4824b546
#
_entry.id   04ffa74ef77ea909880a0dac4824b546
#
_cell.length_a   1.000
_cell.length_b   1.000
_cell.length_c   1.000
_cell.angle_alpha   90.00
_cell.angle_beta   90.00
_cell.angle_gamma   90.00
#
_symmetry.space_group_name_H-M   'P 1'
#
loop_
_entity.id
_entity.type
_entity.pdbx_description
1 polymer ?
#
loop_
_entity_poly.entity_id
_entity_poly.type
_entity_poly.pdbx_seq_one_letter_code
_entity_poly.pdbx_strand_id
1 'polypeptide(L)'
;MTNLYIIGNGFDLWHGLPTSYREFYEFAQETLDELGNYYLFDLSVHEPWHDFENALGAFDADGFFDFHNEVDITSDDFRPSFIYGLEDEITEQTDIHVSSVRETFTGWVNQLDVSAAEQKMTFPEDSQFITFNYTSTLQAVYGIEDNHVFHIHGRAETLDELIFGHGETIVEPAEFDEDGESTRDMFSDAQSGARYPLYALKKPVADVIEQHEWYFEQLSNIEEVVIIGHSLNTIDQPYFARIAQSVPEATWKVCCYSEDQEEIFTQSLIDCGVNRDKIETIAYSDL
;
A
#
# COMPACT_ATOMS: atom_id res chain seq x y z
N MET A 1 -19.70 -25.76 -2.38
CA MET A 1 -19.60 -24.30 -2.22
C MET A 1 -18.19 -23.90 -2.58
N THR A 2 -18.05 -23.03 -3.56
CA THR A 2 -16.73 -22.53 -3.93
C THR A 2 -16.46 -21.26 -3.13
N ASN A 3 -15.43 -21.30 -2.28
CA ASN A 3 -15.10 -20.20 -1.37
C ASN A 3 -13.93 -19.39 -1.91
N LEU A 4 -14.04 -18.07 -1.77
CA LEU A 4 -12.92 -17.15 -1.96
C LEU A 4 -12.45 -16.65 -0.58
N TYR A 5 -11.19 -16.89 -0.27
CA TYR A 5 -10.54 -16.33 0.91
C TYR A 5 -9.74 -15.10 0.52
N ILE A 6 -10.01 -13.98 1.19
CA ILE A 6 -9.22 -12.75 1.06
C ILE A 6 -8.35 -12.63 2.31
N ILE A 7 -7.04 -12.69 2.10
CA ILE A 7 -6.05 -12.78 3.16
C ILE A 7 -5.26 -11.46 3.23
N GLY A 8 -5.21 -10.86 4.43
CA GLY A 8 -4.39 -9.69 4.71
C GLY A 8 -3.39 -9.95 5.83
N ASN A 9 -2.57 -8.95 6.16
CA ASN A 9 -1.44 -9.07 7.07
C ASN A 9 -1.79 -9.58 8.47
N GLY A 10 -3.01 -9.34 8.97
CA GLY A 10 -3.48 -9.89 10.22
C GLY A 10 -3.48 -11.43 10.28
N PHE A 11 -3.55 -12.10 9.12
CA PHE A 11 -3.41 -13.55 9.04
C PHE A 11 -1.98 -13.99 9.38
N ASP A 12 -0.98 -13.33 8.84
CA ASP A 12 0.43 -13.60 9.15
C ASP A 12 0.74 -13.28 10.63
N LEU A 13 0.25 -12.16 11.13
CA LEU A 13 0.38 -11.79 12.54
C LEU A 13 -0.30 -12.80 13.46
N TRP A 14 -1.46 -13.33 13.07
CA TRP A 14 -2.13 -14.41 13.81
C TRP A 14 -1.27 -15.68 13.87
N HIS A 15 -0.48 -15.97 12.84
CA HIS A 15 0.48 -17.07 12.80
C HIS A 15 1.79 -16.77 13.57
N GLY A 16 1.93 -15.57 14.14
CA GLY A 16 3.10 -15.15 14.90
C GLY A 16 4.27 -14.73 14.02
N LEU A 17 4.00 -14.42 12.75
CA LEU A 17 5.04 -13.92 11.83
C LEU A 17 5.32 -12.43 12.09
N PRO A 18 6.59 -11.99 11.97
CA PRO A 18 7.01 -10.62 12.25
C PRO A 18 6.73 -9.70 11.04
N THR A 19 5.45 -9.53 10.70
CA THR A 19 5.00 -8.81 9.50
C THR A 19 4.32 -7.47 9.81
N SER A 20 4.48 -6.94 11.03
CA SER A 20 3.97 -5.61 11.36
C SER A 20 4.90 -4.50 10.87
N TYR A 21 4.33 -3.30 10.62
CA TYR A 21 5.15 -2.11 10.29
C TYR A 21 6.09 -1.70 11.42
N ARG A 22 5.81 -2.09 12.66
CA ARG A 22 6.74 -1.92 13.77
C ARG A 22 8.01 -2.75 13.57
N GLU A 23 7.87 -4.01 13.18
CA GLU A 23 9.01 -4.90 12.91
C GLU A 23 9.77 -4.46 11.66
N PHE A 24 9.08 -3.92 10.67
CA PHE A 24 9.71 -3.25 9.53
C PHE A 24 10.56 -2.05 9.99
N TYR A 25 10.01 -1.18 10.85
CA TYR A 25 10.75 -0.06 11.39
C TYR A 25 11.97 -0.52 12.21
N GLU A 26 11.81 -1.54 13.06
CA GLU A 26 12.93 -2.11 13.84
C GLU A 26 14.05 -2.68 12.94
N PHE A 27 13.69 -3.25 11.79
CA PHE A 27 14.64 -3.74 10.77
C PHE A 27 15.38 -2.61 10.06
N ALA A 28 14.70 -1.53 9.71
CA ALA A 28 15.17 -0.49 8.81
C ALA A 28 15.33 0.89 9.50
N GLN A 29 15.45 0.92 10.82
CA GLN A 29 15.36 2.14 11.62
C GLN A 29 16.26 3.25 11.12
N GLU A 30 17.56 3.00 10.87
CA GLU A 30 18.50 4.01 10.42
C GLU A 30 18.05 4.66 9.09
N THR A 31 17.67 3.86 8.13
CA THR A 31 17.20 4.35 6.81
C THR A 31 15.85 5.08 6.92
N LEU A 32 14.91 4.53 7.71
CA LEU A 32 13.59 5.16 7.87
C LEU A 32 13.65 6.47 8.66
N ASP A 33 14.58 6.59 9.61
CA ASP A 33 14.82 7.85 10.33
C ASP A 33 15.41 8.91 9.39
N GLU A 34 16.32 8.54 8.49
CA GLU A 34 16.86 9.45 7.48
C GLU A 34 15.79 9.89 6.47
N LEU A 35 15.04 8.93 5.92
CA LEU A 35 13.94 9.21 4.98
C LEU A 35 12.86 10.06 5.64
N GLY A 36 12.57 9.80 6.91
CA GLY A 36 11.55 10.48 7.71
C GLY A 36 11.71 11.99 7.81
N ASN A 37 12.93 12.52 7.58
CA ASN A 37 13.16 13.96 7.56
C ASN A 37 12.38 14.69 6.44
N TYR A 38 11.90 13.96 5.44
CA TYR A 38 11.15 14.50 4.31
C TYR A 38 9.64 14.19 4.39
N TYR A 39 9.11 13.85 5.59
CA TYR A 39 7.70 13.52 5.77
C TYR A 39 7.06 14.34 6.88
N LEU A 40 5.83 14.78 6.66
CA LEU A 40 5.03 15.55 7.63
C LEU A 40 4.22 14.60 8.51
N PHE A 41 4.86 13.96 9.50
CA PHE A 41 4.17 13.09 10.45
C PHE A 41 3.38 13.88 11.49
N ASP A 42 2.15 13.44 11.77
CA ASP A 42 1.40 13.94 12.95
C ASP A 42 1.84 13.19 14.21
N LEU A 43 2.94 13.65 14.80
CA LEU A 43 3.52 13.09 16.03
C LEU A 43 2.62 13.26 17.26
N SER A 44 1.51 14.01 17.17
CA SER A 44 0.55 14.13 18.28
C SER A 44 -0.41 12.93 18.37
N VAL A 45 -0.51 12.16 17.30
CA VAL A 45 -1.46 11.03 17.18
C VAL A 45 -0.74 9.70 17.15
N HIS A 46 0.32 9.60 16.36
CA HIS A 46 1.03 8.34 16.09
C HIS A 46 2.54 8.53 16.04
N GLU A 47 3.27 7.42 16.24
CA GLU A 47 4.70 7.37 15.98
C GLU A 47 4.97 7.39 14.45
N PRO A 48 6.13 7.89 13.98
CA PRO A 48 6.53 7.80 12.59
C PRO A 48 6.41 6.36 12.07
N TRP A 49 5.98 6.20 10.83
CA TRP A 49 5.91 4.92 10.14
C TRP A 49 4.99 3.85 10.76
N HIS A 50 4.11 4.22 11.73
CA HIS A 50 3.16 3.28 12.32
C HIS A 50 2.22 2.64 11.28
N ASP A 51 1.92 3.37 10.22
CA ASP A 51 1.24 2.94 9.00
C ASP A 51 2.09 3.39 7.81
N PHE A 52 3.04 2.53 7.43
CA PHE A 52 4.06 2.84 6.45
C PHE A 52 3.47 3.25 5.09
N GLU A 53 2.48 2.52 4.59
CA GLU A 53 1.89 2.82 3.28
C GLU A 53 1.20 4.19 3.27
N ASN A 54 0.36 4.48 4.25
CA ASN A 54 -0.29 5.79 4.33
C ASN A 54 0.72 6.92 4.59
N ALA A 55 1.78 6.65 5.36
CA ALA A 55 2.81 7.63 5.65
C ALA A 55 3.54 8.13 4.40
N LEU A 56 3.69 7.30 3.37
CA LEU A 56 4.31 7.70 2.11
C LEU A 56 3.57 8.86 1.41
N GLY A 57 2.28 9.03 1.67
CA GLY A 57 1.48 10.15 1.17
C GLY A 57 1.74 11.49 1.87
N ALA A 58 2.45 11.47 3.01
CA ALA A 58 2.82 12.68 3.75
C ALA A 58 4.18 13.25 3.34
N PHE A 59 4.72 12.86 2.19
CA PHE A 59 5.98 13.38 1.67
C PHE A 59 5.91 14.90 1.45
N ASP A 60 6.85 15.64 2.04
CA ASP A 60 6.99 17.10 1.96
C ASP A 60 7.87 17.49 0.76
N ALA A 61 7.26 17.59 -0.41
CA ALA A 61 7.97 17.95 -1.62
C ALA A 61 8.59 19.36 -1.57
N ASP A 62 7.93 20.30 -0.88
CA ASP A 62 8.42 21.67 -0.74
C ASP A 62 9.63 21.71 0.21
N GLY A 63 9.53 21.03 1.36
CA GLY A 63 10.67 20.89 2.29
C GLY A 63 11.84 20.12 1.67
N PHE A 64 11.56 19.11 0.84
CA PHE A 64 12.58 18.37 0.09
C PHE A 64 13.30 19.28 -0.90
N PHE A 65 12.54 20.07 -1.69
CA PHE A 65 13.10 21.06 -2.61
C PHE A 65 13.95 22.08 -1.86
N ASP A 66 13.44 22.67 -0.79
CA ASP A 66 14.15 23.69 -0.01
C ASP A 66 15.47 23.16 0.57
N PHE A 67 15.49 21.91 1.01
CA PHE A 67 16.69 21.26 1.54
C PHE A 67 17.81 21.10 0.49
N HIS A 68 17.44 20.77 -0.74
CA HIS A 68 18.39 20.51 -1.83
C HIS A 68 18.69 21.77 -2.68
N ASN A 69 17.93 22.86 -2.51
CA ASN A 69 18.13 24.09 -3.26
C ASN A 69 19.24 24.96 -2.65
N GLU A 70 20.45 24.83 -3.16
CA GLU A 70 21.60 25.65 -2.80
C GLU A 70 21.79 26.90 -3.70
N VAL A 71 20.85 27.18 -4.62
CA VAL A 71 20.99 28.27 -5.60
C VAL A 71 20.67 29.62 -4.96
N ASP A 72 21.68 30.44 -4.78
CA ASP A 72 21.54 31.85 -4.35
C ASP A 72 21.46 32.78 -5.55
N ILE A 73 20.23 33.19 -5.93
CA ILE A 73 19.98 34.11 -7.05
C ILE A 73 20.45 35.55 -6.78
N THR A 74 20.75 35.87 -5.52
CA THR A 74 21.24 37.21 -5.13
C THR A 74 22.74 37.32 -5.16
N SER A 75 23.45 36.21 -5.36
CA SER A 75 24.89 36.15 -5.46
C SER A 75 25.42 36.82 -6.72
N ASP A 76 26.53 37.58 -6.61
CA ASP A 76 27.21 38.13 -7.78
C ASP A 76 27.73 37.06 -8.77
N ASP A 77 27.89 35.83 -8.28
CA ASP A 77 28.35 34.68 -9.07
C ASP A 77 27.17 33.88 -9.70
N PHE A 78 25.92 34.28 -9.46
CA PHE A 78 24.76 33.61 -10.01
C PHE A 78 24.81 33.54 -11.55
N ARG A 79 24.50 32.37 -12.07
CA ARG A 79 24.35 32.10 -13.49
C ARG A 79 23.06 31.32 -13.76
N PRO A 80 22.30 31.64 -14.83
CA PRO A 80 21.08 30.90 -15.17
C PRO A 80 21.29 29.38 -15.32
N SER A 81 22.52 28.94 -15.68
CA SER A 81 22.85 27.50 -15.77
C SER A 81 22.78 26.77 -14.43
N PHE A 82 22.82 27.48 -13.29
CA PHE A 82 22.66 26.86 -11.95
C PHE A 82 21.25 26.32 -11.74
N ILE A 83 20.25 26.92 -12.38
CA ILE A 83 18.86 26.43 -12.35
C ILE A 83 18.76 25.03 -12.99
N TYR A 84 19.40 24.83 -14.15
CA TYR A 84 19.43 23.49 -14.79
C TYR A 84 20.20 22.47 -13.95
N GLY A 85 21.28 22.89 -13.29
CA GLY A 85 22.00 22.03 -12.34
C GLY A 85 21.15 21.62 -11.14
N LEU A 86 20.28 22.51 -10.66
CA LEU A 86 19.32 22.20 -9.60
C LEU A 86 18.25 21.20 -10.05
N GLU A 87 17.73 21.32 -11.28
CA GLU A 87 16.79 20.36 -11.82
C GLU A 87 17.38 18.95 -11.90
N ASP A 88 18.63 18.84 -12.37
CA ASP A 88 19.36 17.56 -12.40
C ASP A 88 19.58 16.99 -10.98
N GLU A 89 19.99 17.84 -10.05
CA GLU A 89 20.18 17.45 -8.64
C GLU A 89 18.90 16.96 -8.00
N ILE A 90 17.80 17.70 -8.13
CA ILE A 90 16.48 17.30 -7.58
C ILE A 90 16.04 15.96 -8.17
N THR A 91 16.23 15.77 -9.48
CA THR A 91 15.89 14.49 -10.13
C THR A 91 16.71 13.34 -9.54
N GLU A 92 18.01 13.50 -9.38
CA GLU A 92 18.88 12.47 -8.80
C GLU A 92 18.48 12.15 -7.34
N GLN A 93 18.24 13.17 -6.53
CA GLN A 93 17.90 13.00 -5.12
C GLN A 93 16.52 12.36 -4.93
N THR A 94 15.52 12.68 -5.75
CA THR A 94 14.20 12.04 -5.71
C THR A 94 14.26 10.58 -6.17
N ASP A 95 15.08 10.26 -7.17
CA ASP A 95 15.29 8.87 -7.60
C ASP A 95 15.98 8.04 -6.52
N ILE A 96 16.99 8.60 -5.84
CA ILE A 96 17.65 7.97 -4.68
C ILE A 96 16.62 7.73 -3.57
N HIS A 97 15.79 8.72 -3.24
CA HIS A 97 14.78 8.60 -2.21
C HIS A 97 13.79 7.47 -2.50
N VAL A 98 13.19 7.44 -3.70
CA VAL A 98 12.24 6.40 -4.13
C VAL A 98 12.90 5.02 -4.13
N SER A 99 14.12 4.90 -4.63
CA SER A 99 14.87 3.65 -4.64
C SER A 99 15.15 3.15 -3.22
N SER A 100 15.55 4.05 -2.31
CA SER A 100 15.81 3.70 -0.91
C SER A 100 14.55 3.17 -0.22
N VAL A 101 13.39 3.79 -0.44
CA VAL A 101 12.11 3.29 0.10
C VAL A 101 11.81 1.88 -0.42
N ARG A 102 11.90 1.68 -1.76
CA ARG A 102 11.59 0.40 -2.41
C ARG A 102 12.56 -0.72 -1.99
N GLU A 103 13.85 -0.45 -2.01
CA GLU A 103 14.87 -1.43 -1.65
C GLU A 103 14.79 -1.82 -0.18
N THR A 104 14.54 -0.87 0.71
CA THR A 104 14.41 -1.10 2.15
C THR A 104 13.20 -1.98 2.45
N PHE A 105 12.04 -1.67 1.87
CA PHE A 105 10.83 -2.48 2.07
C PHE A 105 10.99 -3.88 1.48
N THR A 106 11.46 -3.98 0.24
CA THR A 106 11.70 -5.27 -0.43
C THR A 106 12.74 -6.11 0.32
N GLY A 107 13.80 -5.47 0.82
CA GLY A 107 14.83 -6.14 1.61
C GLY A 107 14.29 -6.73 2.91
N TRP A 108 13.38 -6.03 3.59
CA TRP A 108 12.70 -6.55 4.76
C TRP A 108 11.78 -7.72 4.43
N VAL A 109 10.90 -7.56 3.44
CA VAL A 109 9.94 -8.61 3.05
C VAL A 109 10.66 -9.90 2.65
N ASN A 110 11.80 -9.82 1.96
CA ASN A 110 12.62 -10.97 1.55
C ASN A 110 13.28 -11.72 2.71
N GLN A 111 13.33 -11.17 3.92
CA GLN A 111 13.89 -11.83 5.11
C GLN A 111 12.84 -12.54 5.95
N LEU A 112 11.55 -12.38 5.64
CA LEU A 112 10.47 -12.99 6.39
C LEU A 112 10.49 -14.51 6.20
N ASP A 113 10.73 -15.22 7.29
CA ASP A 113 10.73 -16.69 7.31
C ASP A 113 9.40 -17.24 7.82
N VAL A 114 8.62 -17.82 6.92
CA VAL A 114 7.30 -18.41 7.25
C VAL A 114 7.40 -19.87 7.73
N SER A 115 8.59 -20.48 7.71
CA SER A 115 8.78 -21.92 7.98
C SER A 115 8.46 -22.34 9.42
N ALA A 116 8.49 -21.39 10.37
CA ALA A 116 8.18 -21.63 11.77
C ALA A 116 6.68 -21.51 12.11
N ALA A 117 5.85 -21.04 11.18
CA ALA A 117 4.42 -20.89 11.41
C ALA A 117 3.70 -22.24 11.39
N GLU A 118 2.72 -22.39 12.28
CA GLU A 118 1.89 -23.59 12.38
C GLU A 118 0.49 -23.34 11.83
N GLN A 119 -0.12 -24.37 11.25
CA GLN A 119 -1.52 -24.31 10.81
C GLN A 119 -2.45 -24.02 12.01
N LYS A 120 -3.36 -23.08 11.84
CA LYS A 120 -4.36 -22.69 12.86
C LYS A 120 -5.80 -23.00 12.45
N MET A 121 -6.01 -23.31 11.17
CA MET A 121 -7.32 -23.64 10.63
C MET A 121 -7.18 -24.64 9.47
N THR A 122 -8.28 -24.97 8.86
CA THR A 122 -8.32 -25.78 7.62
C THR A 122 -9.17 -25.11 6.56
N PHE A 123 -8.74 -25.20 5.32
CA PHE A 123 -9.49 -24.67 4.17
C PHE A 123 -10.19 -25.81 3.43
N PRO A 124 -11.41 -25.61 2.87
CA PRO A 124 -12.02 -26.55 1.94
C PRO A 124 -11.16 -26.76 0.69
N GLU A 125 -11.19 -27.96 0.11
CA GLU A 125 -10.29 -28.38 -1.00
C GLU A 125 -10.38 -27.48 -2.25
N ASP A 126 -11.57 -26.96 -2.58
CA ASP A 126 -11.81 -26.15 -3.79
C ASP A 126 -11.73 -24.62 -3.53
N SER A 127 -11.06 -24.20 -2.44
CA SER A 127 -10.94 -22.79 -2.09
C SER A 127 -10.01 -22.05 -3.04
N GLN A 128 -10.39 -20.80 -3.37
CA GLN A 128 -9.56 -19.82 -4.09
C GLN A 128 -9.09 -18.74 -3.11
N PHE A 129 -7.94 -18.16 -3.37
CA PHE A 129 -7.34 -17.18 -2.48
C PHE A 129 -6.89 -15.93 -3.24
N ILE A 130 -7.24 -14.77 -2.70
CA ILE A 130 -6.59 -13.50 -3.01
C ILE A 130 -5.82 -13.11 -1.75
N THR A 131 -4.52 -12.92 -1.85
CA THR A 131 -3.72 -12.45 -0.72
C THR A 131 -3.11 -11.08 -1.02
N PHE A 132 -3.21 -10.21 -0.03
CA PHE A 132 -2.56 -8.90 0.02
C PHE A 132 -1.19 -8.99 0.70
N ASN A 133 -0.85 -10.19 1.24
CA ASN A 133 0.43 -10.45 1.87
C ASN A 133 1.49 -10.77 0.83
N TYR A 134 2.70 -10.33 1.11
CA TYR A 134 3.88 -10.62 0.29
C TYR A 134 4.49 -11.99 0.60
N THR A 135 4.06 -12.64 1.67
CA THR A 135 4.57 -13.93 2.16
C THR A 135 3.88 -15.12 1.50
N SER A 136 4.55 -16.26 1.52
CA SER A 136 4.02 -17.53 1.03
C SER A 136 3.37 -18.36 2.12
N THR A 137 2.77 -17.75 3.14
CA THR A 137 2.18 -18.45 4.29
C THR A 137 1.14 -19.50 3.87
N LEU A 138 0.28 -19.20 2.91
CA LEU A 138 -0.72 -20.14 2.38
C LEU A 138 -0.06 -21.38 1.75
N GLN A 139 0.96 -21.19 0.96
CA GLN A 139 1.67 -22.29 0.29
C GLN A 139 2.52 -23.07 1.28
N ALA A 140 3.36 -22.39 2.07
CA ALA A 140 4.37 -23.04 2.93
C ALA A 140 3.73 -23.72 4.15
N VAL A 141 2.72 -23.11 4.76
CA VAL A 141 2.11 -23.62 6.00
C VAL A 141 0.92 -24.54 5.71
N TYR A 142 0.09 -24.19 4.72
CA TYR A 142 -1.13 -24.90 4.43
C TYR A 142 -1.04 -25.84 3.22
N GLY A 143 0.06 -25.80 2.46
CA GLY A 143 0.26 -26.63 1.28
C GLY A 143 -0.67 -26.27 0.11
N ILE A 144 -1.21 -25.04 0.08
CA ILE A 144 -2.06 -24.58 -1.02
C ILE A 144 -1.21 -24.43 -2.29
N GLU A 145 -1.69 -24.97 -3.40
CA GLU A 145 -0.99 -24.87 -4.68
C GLU A 145 -1.03 -23.44 -5.23
N ASP A 146 0.06 -23.00 -5.89
CA ASP A 146 0.21 -21.63 -6.40
C ASP A 146 -0.92 -21.20 -7.35
N ASN A 147 -1.50 -22.12 -8.11
CA ASN A 147 -2.60 -21.84 -9.03
C ASN A 147 -3.94 -21.50 -8.33
N HIS A 148 -4.03 -21.73 -7.02
CA HIS A 148 -5.17 -21.35 -6.19
C HIS A 148 -4.97 -20.04 -5.43
N VAL A 149 -3.75 -19.47 -5.46
CA VAL A 149 -3.40 -18.26 -4.72
C VAL A 149 -3.02 -17.14 -5.68
N PHE A 150 -3.78 -16.05 -5.64
CA PHE A 150 -3.46 -14.83 -6.36
C PHE A 150 -2.85 -13.80 -5.40
N HIS A 151 -1.54 -13.53 -5.55
CA HIS A 151 -0.83 -12.49 -4.83
C HIS A 151 -1.03 -11.15 -5.53
N ILE A 152 -2.04 -10.39 -5.12
CA ILE A 152 -2.45 -9.15 -5.80
C ILE A 152 -1.39 -8.03 -5.69
N HIS A 153 -0.53 -8.10 -4.68
CA HIS A 153 0.56 -7.14 -4.45
C HIS A 153 1.95 -7.71 -4.74
N GLY A 154 2.00 -8.84 -5.45
CA GLY A 154 3.26 -9.54 -5.69
C GLY A 154 3.68 -10.43 -4.52
N ARG A 155 4.74 -11.21 -4.72
CA ARG A 155 5.26 -12.21 -3.78
C ARG A 155 6.77 -12.08 -3.62
N ALA A 156 7.25 -12.04 -2.39
CA ALA A 156 8.66 -11.81 -2.04
C ALA A 156 9.65 -12.82 -2.66
N GLU A 157 9.26 -14.09 -2.77
CA GLU A 157 10.13 -15.19 -3.24
C GLU A 157 10.18 -15.31 -4.76
N THR A 158 9.48 -14.44 -5.47
CA THR A 158 9.46 -14.38 -6.93
C THR A 158 10.22 -13.14 -7.41
N LEU A 159 10.33 -12.97 -8.73
CA LEU A 159 10.86 -11.76 -9.33
C LEU A 159 9.79 -10.68 -9.55
N ASP A 160 8.62 -10.86 -8.94
CA ASP A 160 7.52 -9.91 -9.06
C ASP A 160 7.89 -8.59 -8.36
N GLU A 161 7.54 -7.48 -8.98
CA GLU A 161 7.60 -6.19 -8.30
C GLU A 161 6.56 -6.14 -7.18
N LEU A 162 6.99 -5.79 -5.96
CA LEU A 162 6.09 -5.65 -4.83
C LEU A 162 5.28 -4.35 -4.96
N ILE A 163 3.95 -4.47 -4.86
CA ILE A 163 3.03 -3.35 -4.98
C ILE A 163 2.66 -2.85 -3.59
N PHE A 164 3.17 -1.68 -3.26
CA PHE A 164 2.86 -0.93 -2.04
C PHE A 164 2.87 0.56 -2.32
N GLY A 165 2.35 1.37 -1.41
CA GLY A 165 2.35 2.81 -1.57
C GLY A 165 1.09 3.44 -0.98
N HIS A 166 1.03 4.78 -1.06
CA HIS A 166 -0.08 5.55 -0.49
C HIS A 166 -1.27 5.67 -1.45
N GLY A 167 -2.44 5.98 -0.86
CA GLY A 167 -3.69 6.23 -1.60
C GLY A 167 -4.06 7.71 -1.76
N GLU A 168 -3.19 8.63 -1.32
CA GLU A 168 -3.52 10.05 -1.27
C GLU A 168 -3.77 10.65 -2.67
N THR A 169 -4.70 11.60 -2.71
CA THR A 169 -4.95 12.39 -3.92
C THR A 169 -3.87 13.46 -4.05
N ILE A 170 -3.07 13.38 -5.12
CA ILE A 170 -2.04 14.36 -5.40
C ILE A 170 -2.71 15.60 -6.01
N VAL A 171 -2.59 16.74 -5.32
CA VAL A 171 -3.12 18.01 -5.80
C VAL A 171 -2.02 18.76 -6.53
N GLU A 172 -2.24 19.04 -7.82
CA GLU A 172 -1.31 19.83 -8.61
C GLU A 172 -1.37 21.31 -8.21
N PRO A 173 -0.22 22.00 -8.16
CA PRO A 173 -0.21 23.45 -8.00
C PRO A 173 -0.99 24.13 -9.13
N ALA A 174 -1.71 25.20 -8.78
CA ALA A 174 -2.42 25.98 -9.79
C ALA A 174 -1.42 26.67 -10.73
N GLU A 175 -1.64 26.59 -12.05
CA GLU A 175 -0.78 27.25 -13.05
C GLU A 175 -0.96 28.77 -13.08
N PHE A 176 -2.11 29.25 -12.60
CA PHE A 176 -2.46 30.66 -12.54
C PHE A 176 -3.01 31.00 -11.15
N ASP A 177 -2.72 32.20 -10.68
CA ASP A 177 -3.27 32.75 -9.45
C ASP A 177 -4.72 33.27 -9.64
N GLU A 178 -5.28 33.87 -8.56
CA GLU A 178 -6.64 34.43 -8.58
C GLU A 178 -6.79 35.62 -9.55
N ASP A 179 -5.70 36.29 -9.87
CA ASP A 179 -5.65 37.43 -10.80
C ASP A 179 -5.39 36.99 -12.26
N GLY A 180 -5.16 35.69 -12.51
CA GLY A 180 -4.90 35.08 -13.79
C GLY A 180 -3.44 35.25 -14.26
N GLU A 181 -2.54 35.59 -13.36
CA GLU A 181 -1.09 35.63 -13.63
C GLU A 181 -0.48 34.23 -13.43
N SER A 182 0.57 33.92 -14.21
CA SER A 182 1.25 32.62 -14.10
C SER A 182 1.96 32.52 -12.75
N THR A 183 1.75 31.40 -12.05
CA THR A 183 2.45 31.06 -10.81
C THR A 183 3.86 30.52 -11.05
N ARG A 184 4.22 30.25 -12.31
CA ARG A 184 5.52 29.68 -12.66
C ARG A 184 6.64 30.72 -12.52
N ASP A 185 7.70 30.31 -11.83
CA ASP A 185 8.97 31.04 -11.72
C ASP A 185 10.13 30.21 -12.28
N MET A 186 11.35 30.64 -12.04
CA MET A 186 12.55 29.96 -12.53
C MET A 186 12.83 28.61 -11.85
N PHE A 187 12.21 28.32 -10.71
CA PHE A 187 12.40 27.08 -9.97
C PHE A 187 11.27 26.06 -10.21
N SER A 188 10.22 26.44 -10.94
CA SER A 188 9.00 25.63 -11.06
C SER A 188 9.23 24.23 -11.61
N ASP A 189 10.22 24.05 -12.51
CA ASP A 189 10.53 22.74 -13.06
C ASP A 189 11.23 21.86 -12.02
N ALA A 190 12.17 22.40 -11.24
CA ALA A 190 12.81 21.69 -10.13
C ALA A 190 11.81 21.38 -8.99
N GLN A 191 10.92 22.33 -8.65
CA GLN A 191 9.84 22.10 -7.66
C GLN A 191 8.87 21.01 -8.14
N SER A 192 8.55 20.97 -9.43
CA SER A 192 7.75 19.89 -10.00
C SER A 192 8.48 18.55 -9.92
N GLY A 193 9.80 18.52 -10.17
CA GLY A 193 10.65 17.35 -10.01
C GLY A 193 10.66 16.82 -8.56
N ALA A 194 10.72 17.74 -7.56
CA ALA A 194 10.68 17.37 -6.15
C ALA A 194 9.41 16.62 -5.73
N ARG A 195 8.32 16.70 -6.49
CA ARG A 195 7.06 15.98 -6.23
C ARG A 195 7.08 14.53 -6.74
N TYR A 196 8.12 14.12 -7.47
CA TYR A 196 8.22 12.78 -8.05
C TYR A 196 7.97 11.64 -7.04
N PRO A 197 8.48 11.66 -5.80
CA PRO A 197 8.19 10.60 -4.82
C PRO A 197 6.70 10.40 -4.53
N LEU A 198 5.87 11.46 -4.54
CA LEU A 198 4.42 11.33 -4.37
C LEU A 198 3.79 10.49 -5.50
N TYR A 199 4.26 10.64 -6.73
CA TYR A 199 3.73 9.86 -7.86
C TYR A 199 4.31 8.45 -7.90
N ALA A 200 5.62 8.33 -7.68
CA ALA A 200 6.33 7.06 -7.77
C ALA A 200 5.98 6.08 -6.65
N LEU A 201 5.60 6.61 -5.47
CA LEU A 201 5.20 5.81 -4.29
C LEU A 201 3.68 5.77 -4.10
N LYS A 202 2.90 6.21 -5.09
CA LYS A 202 1.45 6.01 -5.09
C LYS A 202 1.11 4.58 -5.49
N LYS A 203 0.22 3.93 -4.72
CA LYS A 203 -0.23 2.56 -5.00
C LYS A 203 -1.08 2.54 -6.28
N PRO A 204 -0.69 1.80 -7.33
CA PRO A 204 -1.35 1.83 -8.62
C PRO A 204 -2.57 0.90 -8.68
N VAL A 205 -3.53 1.07 -7.75
CA VAL A 205 -4.66 0.15 -7.55
C VAL A 205 -5.49 -0.04 -8.81
N ALA A 206 -5.78 1.05 -9.54
CA ALA A 206 -6.56 1.00 -10.77
C ALA A 206 -5.87 0.19 -11.87
N ASP A 207 -4.56 0.41 -12.04
CA ASP A 207 -3.75 -0.29 -13.04
C ASP A 207 -3.66 -1.79 -12.72
N VAL A 208 -3.52 -2.15 -11.44
CA VAL A 208 -3.50 -3.54 -10.98
C VAL A 208 -4.83 -4.22 -11.28
N ILE A 209 -5.95 -3.56 -11.01
CA ILE A 209 -7.28 -4.10 -11.33
C ILE A 209 -7.42 -4.33 -12.84
N GLU A 210 -7.03 -3.35 -13.66
CA GLU A 210 -7.11 -3.45 -15.12
C GLU A 210 -6.24 -4.59 -15.66
N GLN A 211 -5.00 -4.71 -15.20
CA GLN A 211 -4.07 -5.78 -15.59
C GLN A 211 -4.58 -7.18 -15.25
N HIS A 212 -5.34 -7.30 -14.16
CA HIS A 212 -5.85 -8.58 -13.66
C HIS A 212 -7.36 -8.75 -13.85
N GLU A 213 -7.99 -8.00 -14.73
CA GLU A 213 -9.44 -8.09 -15.01
C GLU A 213 -9.88 -9.54 -15.32
N TRP A 214 -9.05 -10.28 -16.07
CA TRP A 214 -9.27 -11.68 -16.38
C TRP A 214 -9.46 -12.57 -15.14
N TYR A 215 -8.78 -12.26 -14.03
CA TYR A 215 -8.90 -13.00 -12.78
C TYR A 215 -10.25 -12.72 -12.09
N PHE A 216 -10.63 -11.45 -12.01
CA PHE A 216 -11.90 -11.05 -11.41
C PHE A 216 -13.11 -11.60 -12.17
N GLU A 217 -13.03 -11.72 -13.51
CA GLU A 217 -14.08 -12.33 -14.33
C GLU A 217 -14.31 -13.82 -14.02
N GLN A 218 -13.28 -14.54 -13.56
CA GLN A 218 -13.38 -15.96 -13.20
C GLN A 218 -14.06 -16.22 -11.86
N LEU A 219 -14.25 -15.20 -11.02
CA LEU A 219 -14.84 -15.34 -9.68
C LEU A 219 -16.36 -15.55 -9.69
N SER A 220 -17.01 -15.55 -10.84
CA SER A 220 -18.50 -15.59 -10.98
C SER A 220 -19.20 -16.78 -10.30
N ASN A 221 -18.47 -17.87 -10.00
CA ASN A 221 -18.99 -19.06 -9.36
C ASN A 221 -18.76 -19.11 -7.84
N ILE A 222 -18.19 -18.04 -7.26
CA ILE A 222 -17.96 -17.94 -5.81
C ILE A 222 -19.30 -17.74 -5.10
N GLU A 223 -19.56 -18.57 -4.10
CA GLU A 223 -20.77 -18.54 -3.28
C GLU A 223 -20.54 -17.85 -1.92
N GLU A 224 -19.31 -17.93 -1.40
CA GLU A 224 -18.93 -17.32 -0.13
C GLU A 224 -17.56 -16.64 -0.24
N VAL A 225 -17.45 -15.41 0.26
CA VAL A 225 -16.19 -14.67 0.42
C VAL A 225 -15.87 -14.59 1.92
N VAL A 226 -14.67 -15.00 2.30
CA VAL A 226 -14.20 -14.95 3.69
C VAL A 226 -12.97 -14.08 3.78
N ILE A 227 -13.04 -13.00 4.56
CA ILE A 227 -11.94 -12.06 4.76
C ILE A 227 -11.26 -12.36 6.10
N ILE A 228 -9.96 -12.62 6.05
CA ILE A 228 -9.16 -12.92 7.25
C ILE A 228 -7.94 -12.00 7.29
N GLY A 229 -7.85 -11.20 8.36
CA GLY A 229 -6.66 -10.39 8.63
C GLY A 229 -6.46 -9.16 7.76
N HIS A 230 -7.47 -8.75 6.99
CA HIS A 230 -7.42 -7.53 6.19
C HIS A 230 -8.09 -6.37 6.93
N SER A 231 -7.46 -5.20 6.95
CA SER A 231 -7.95 -4.00 7.64
C SER A 231 -9.08 -3.26 6.91
N LEU A 232 -9.37 -3.63 5.64
CA LEU A 232 -10.28 -2.91 4.74
C LEU A 232 -9.92 -1.42 4.61
N ASN A 233 -8.61 -1.11 4.63
CA ASN A 233 -8.10 0.24 4.45
C ASN A 233 -8.62 0.85 3.14
N THR A 234 -8.89 2.15 3.16
CA THR A 234 -9.44 2.91 2.02
C THR A 234 -8.61 2.77 0.75
N ILE A 235 -7.28 2.61 0.85
CA ILE A 235 -6.39 2.38 -0.29
C ILE A 235 -6.81 1.14 -1.08
N ASP A 236 -7.19 0.06 -0.37
CA ASP A 236 -7.49 -1.23 -0.97
C ASP A 236 -8.98 -1.44 -1.29
N GLN A 237 -9.86 -0.54 -0.85
CA GLN A 237 -11.31 -0.64 -1.10
C GLN A 237 -11.69 -0.83 -2.58
N PRO A 238 -11.01 -0.25 -3.58
CA PRO A 238 -11.34 -0.50 -4.97
C PRO A 238 -11.21 -1.98 -5.39
N TYR A 239 -10.28 -2.75 -4.81
CA TYR A 239 -10.20 -4.19 -5.03
C TYR A 239 -11.46 -4.90 -4.52
N PHE A 240 -11.92 -4.56 -3.30
CA PHE A 240 -13.13 -5.13 -2.72
C PHE A 240 -14.37 -4.76 -3.53
N ALA A 241 -14.47 -3.53 -4.02
CA ALA A 241 -15.54 -3.12 -4.90
C ALA A 241 -15.54 -3.91 -6.22
N ARG A 242 -14.34 -4.17 -6.79
CA ARG A 242 -14.22 -4.98 -8.00
C ARG A 242 -14.60 -6.44 -7.75
N ILE A 243 -14.20 -7.02 -6.61
CA ILE A 243 -14.60 -8.38 -6.21
C ILE A 243 -16.11 -8.44 -6.02
N ALA A 244 -16.72 -7.48 -5.30
CA ALA A 244 -18.17 -7.44 -5.07
C ALA A 244 -18.97 -7.42 -6.38
N GLN A 245 -18.48 -6.71 -7.40
CA GLN A 245 -19.07 -6.72 -8.75
C GLN A 245 -18.99 -8.10 -9.42
N SER A 246 -17.92 -8.84 -9.17
CA SER A 246 -17.73 -10.19 -9.75
C SER A 246 -18.60 -11.25 -9.10
N VAL A 247 -18.93 -11.09 -7.82
CA VAL A 247 -19.65 -12.08 -6.99
C VAL A 247 -20.92 -11.49 -6.35
N PRO A 248 -21.86 -10.93 -7.12
CA PRO A 248 -22.99 -10.15 -6.59
C PRO A 248 -23.93 -10.98 -5.69
N GLU A 249 -23.92 -12.31 -5.84
CA GLU A 249 -24.79 -13.21 -5.08
C GLU A 249 -24.09 -13.86 -3.88
N ALA A 250 -22.78 -13.71 -3.73
CA ALA A 250 -22.03 -14.32 -2.64
C ALA A 250 -22.40 -13.75 -1.26
N THR A 251 -22.31 -14.58 -0.24
CA THR A 251 -22.29 -14.14 1.15
C THR A 251 -20.86 -13.74 1.56
N TRP A 252 -20.75 -12.79 2.48
CA TRP A 252 -19.47 -12.26 2.91
C TRP A 252 -19.30 -12.45 4.40
N LYS A 253 -18.19 -13.06 4.79
CA LYS A 253 -17.78 -13.19 6.20
C LYS A 253 -16.51 -12.40 6.41
N VAL A 254 -16.48 -11.57 7.43
CA VAL A 254 -15.28 -10.82 7.80
C VAL A 254 -14.87 -11.15 9.24
N CYS A 255 -13.61 -11.59 9.39
CA CYS A 255 -13.05 -11.92 10.69
C CYS A 255 -12.65 -10.65 11.43
N CYS A 256 -13.23 -10.47 12.60
CA CYS A 256 -12.97 -9.35 13.50
C CYS A 256 -12.14 -9.79 14.71
N TYR A 257 -11.15 -8.98 15.07
CA TYR A 257 -10.31 -9.22 16.23
C TYR A 257 -10.96 -8.69 17.52
N SER A 258 -11.83 -7.66 17.37
CA SER A 258 -12.58 -7.05 18.46
C SER A 258 -13.98 -6.64 18.00
N GLU A 259 -14.90 -6.52 18.95
CA GLU A 259 -16.27 -6.04 18.68
C GLU A 259 -16.30 -4.65 18.02
N ASP A 260 -15.34 -3.78 18.31
CA ASP A 260 -15.26 -2.43 17.71
C ASP A 260 -15.02 -2.47 16.19
N GLN A 261 -14.43 -3.55 15.68
CA GLN A 261 -14.18 -3.70 14.24
C GLN A 261 -15.41 -4.12 13.45
N GLU A 262 -16.41 -4.73 14.07
CA GLU A 262 -17.57 -5.30 13.37
C GLU A 262 -18.34 -4.26 12.56
N GLU A 263 -18.64 -3.10 13.17
CA GLU A 263 -19.37 -2.04 12.51
C GLU A 263 -18.50 -1.35 11.44
N ILE A 264 -17.22 -1.14 11.72
CA ILE A 264 -16.27 -0.52 10.79
C ILE A 264 -16.14 -1.37 9.52
N PHE A 265 -15.87 -2.67 9.68
CA PHE A 265 -15.69 -3.57 8.54
C PHE A 265 -16.99 -3.80 7.75
N THR A 266 -18.13 -3.88 8.47
CA THR A 266 -19.43 -3.94 7.82
C THR A 266 -19.67 -2.71 6.95
N GLN A 267 -19.42 -1.51 7.47
CA GLN A 267 -19.60 -0.29 6.72
C GLN A 267 -18.64 -0.21 5.52
N SER A 268 -17.37 -0.57 5.71
CA SER A 268 -16.39 -0.61 4.60
C SER A 268 -16.85 -1.52 3.46
N LEU A 269 -17.40 -2.69 3.77
CA LEU A 269 -17.94 -3.60 2.75
C LEU A 269 -19.20 -3.05 2.06
N ILE A 270 -20.07 -2.36 2.79
CA ILE A 270 -21.23 -1.67 2.20
C ILE A 270 -20.77 -0.59 1.23
N ASP A 271 -19.76 0.20 1.61
CA ASP A 271 -19.18 1.26 0.78
C ASP A 271 -18.53 0.67 -0.51
N CYS A 272 -18.03 -0.56 -0.43
CA CYS A 272 -17.56 -1.33 -1.59
C CYS A 272 -18.69 -1.96 -2.43
N GLY A 273 -19.97 -1.78 -2.07
CA GLY A 273 -21.13 -2.24 -2.83
C GLY A 273 -21.68 -3.62 -2.40
N VAL A 274 -21.22 -4.18 -1.29
CA VAL A 274 -21.76 -5.42 -0.75
C VAL A 274 -23.09 -5.16 -0.04
N ASN A 275 -24.12 -5.98 -0.32
CA ASN A 275 -25.40 -5.83 0.36
C ASN A 275 -25.26 -6.18 1.86
N ARG A 276 -25.77 -5.30 2.74
CA ARG A 276 -25.72 -5.48 4.20
C ARG A 276 -26.24 -6.83 4.67
N ASP A 277 -27.32 -7.32 4.04
CA ASP A 277 -27.97 -8.59 4.42
C ASP A 277 -27.12 -9.84 4.07
N LYS A 278 -26.03 -9.65 3.30
CA LYS A 278 -25.07 -10.69 2.91
C LYS A 278 -23.77 -10.64 3.71
N ILE A 279 -23.63 -9.71 4.65
CA ILE A 279 -22.42 -9.52 5.47
C ILE A 279 -22.64 -10.12 6.85
N GLU A 280 -21.74 -11.01 7.25
CA GLU A 280 -21.64 -11.62 8.59
C GLU A 280 -20.25 -11.32 9.18
N THR A 281 -20.21 -10.91 10.43
CA THR A 281 -18.95 -10.76 11.19
C THR A 281 -18.72 -12.02 12.02
N ILE A 282 -17.49 -12.49 12.05
CA ILE A 282 -17.09 -13.68 12.82
C ILE A 282 -15.84 -13.36 13.64
N ALA A 283 -15.72 -13.97 14.83
CA ALA A 283 -14.51 -13.82 15.62
C ALA A 283 -13.41 -14.78 15.15
N TYR A 284 -12.15 -14.41 15.38
CA TYR A 284 -11.01 -15.30 15.08
C TYR A 284 -11.07 -16.64 15.84
N SER A 285 -11.78 -16.70 16.97
CA SER A 285 -11.99 -17.93 17.72
C SER A 285 -12.93 -18.92 17.03
N ASP A 286 -13.66 -18.47 16.02
CA ASP A 286 -14.69 -19.25 15.33
C ASP A 286 -14.18 -19.76 13.97
N LEU A 287 -12.90 -19.45 13.62
CA LEU A 287 -12.14 -20.00 12.49
C LEU A 287 -11.63 -21.41 12.85
#